data_64a64d381e5f345b2d6babb70e0b7ba6
#
_entry.id   64a64d381e5f345b2d6babb70e0b7ba6
#
_cell.length_a   1.000
_cell.length_b   1.000
_cell.length_c   1.000
_cell.angle_alpha   90.00
_cell.angle_beta   90.00
_cell.angle_gamma   90.00
#
_symmetry.space_group_name_H-M   'P 1'
#
loop_
_entity.id
_entity.type
_entity.pdbx_description
1 polymer ?
#
loop_
_entity_poly.entity_id
_entity_poly.type
_entity_poly.pdbx_seq_one_letter_code
_entity_poly.pdbx_strand_id
1 'polypeptide(L)'
;MDRERTDAAWEKYGRSLWNVAGSYGLGIALMLILLALTFAGTLYQVRLSSSMGSEAAIESFFGAAYVLIPLGGENSLISLPLPGMGITCVLLFINLLIGGMFRIRWTWRHAGVLVAHGGILLLLAGIMLGNKMTVAVEQVELPQGDRVHESSLPFDLRLNRFVPEFYP
;
A
#
# COMPACT_ATOMS: atom_id res chain seq x y z
N MET A 1 20.11 29.25 29.69
CA MET A 1 19.82 30.04 28.48
C MET A 1 19.78 29.23 27.20
N ASP A 2 20.61 28.15 27.04
CA ASP A 2 20.56 27.31 25.82
C ASP A 2 19.41 26.27 25.82
N ARG A 3 19.02 25.72 26.95
CA ARG A 3 17.90 24.75 27.04
C ARG A 3 16.55 25.36 26.64
N GLU A 4 16.25 26.56 27.12
CA GLU A 4 14.98 27.24 26.76
C GLU A 4 14.87 27.56 25.27
N ARG A 5 16.01 27.90 24.62
CA ARG A 5 16.04 28.12 23.17
C ARG A 5 15.85 26.85 22.37
N THR A 6 16.44 25.73 22.84
CA THR A 6 16.25 24.43 22.21
C THR A 6 14.81 23.93 22.37
N ASP A 7 14.21 24.06 23.56
CA ASP A 7 12.82 23.64 23.79
C ASP A 7 11.82 24.42 22.96
N ALA A 8 11.98 25.75 22.85
CA ALA A 8 11.16 26.60 21.98
C ALA A 8 11.32 26.25 20.49
N ALA A 9 12.52 25.87 20.06
CA ALA A 9 12.75 25.42 18.69
C ALA A 9 12.04 24.10 18.41
N TRP A 10 12.17 23.10 19.28
CA TRP A 10 11.49 21.81 19.14
C TRP A 10 9.97 21.92 19.12
N GLU A 11 9.38 22.79 19.97
CA GLU A 11 7.95 23.07 19.92
C GLU A 11 7.51 23.69 18.59
N LYS A 12 8.27 24.63 18.07
CA LYS A 12 7.97 25.27 16.78
C LYS A 12 8.05 24.28 15.61
N TYR A 13 9.09 23.46 15.57
CA TYR A 13 9.23 22.40 14.55
C TYR A 13 8.15 21.33 14.68
N GLY A 14 7.84 20.90 15.88
CA GLY A 14 6.79 19.92 16.14
C GLY A 14 5.42 20.42 15.67
N ARG A 15 5.05 21.65 15.98
CA ARG A 15 3.79 22.26 15.50
C ARG A 15 3.75 22.40 13.98
N SER A 16 4.88 22.76 13.37
CA SER A 16 4.97 22.87 11.90
C SER A 16 4.78 21.52 11.23
N LEU A 17 5.49 20.48 11.70
CA LEU A 17 5.36 19.12 11.20
C LEU A 17 3.91 18.57 11.36
N TRP A 18 3.30 18.81 12.53
CA TRP A 18 1.92 18.43 12.79
C TRP A 18 0.94 19.08 11.81
N ASN A 19 1.17 20.38 11.52
CA ASN A 19 0.32 21.11 10.59
C ASN A 19 0.48 20.63 9.14
N VAL A 20 1.69 20.32 8.71
CA VAL A 20 1.96 19.79 7.38
C VAL A 20 1.43 18.37 7.26
N ALA A 21 1.72 17.50 8.25
CA ALA A 21 1.30 16.10 8.25
C ALA A 21 -0.23 15.92 8.18
N GLY A 22 -1.01 16.82 8.80
CA GLY A 22 -2.48 16.80 8.74
C GLY A 22 -3.07 17.78 7.72
N SER A 23 -2.29 18.25 6.73
CA SER A 23 -2.80 19.23 5.76
C SER A 23 -3.60 18.58 4.63
N TYR A 24 -4.64 19.28 4.17
CA TYR A 24 -5.45 18.86 3.02
C TYR A 24 -4.61 18.73 1.73
N GLY A 25 -3.68 19.66 1.52
CA GLY A 25 -2.82 19.66 0.33
C GLY A 25 -1.94 18.41 0.27
N LEU A 26 -1.35 18.01 1.40
CA LEU A 26 -0.59 16.77 1.47
C LEU A 26 -1.47 15.55 1.21
N GLY A 27 -2.66 15.48 1.78
CA GLY A 27 -3.61 14.39 1.54
C GLY A 27 -3.96 14.22 0.07
N ILE A 28 -4.30 15.33 -0.60
CA ILE A 28 -4.61 15.32 -2.05
C ILE A 28 -3.39 14.89 -2.87
N ALA A 29 -2.21 15.42 -2.56
CA ALA A 29 -0.98 15.05 -3.26
C ALA A 29 -0.68 13.56 -3.11
N LEU A 30 -0.79 13.00 -1.90
CA LEU A 30 -0.59 11.57 -1.65
C LEU A 30 -1.61 10.69 -2.38
N MET A 31 -2.87 11.11 -2.45
CA MET A 31 -3.90 10.40 -3.22
C MET A 31 -3.60 10.41 -4.72
N LEU A 32 -3.14 11.54 -5.27
CA LEU A 32 -2.75 11.63 -6.68
C LEU A 32 -1.52 10.76 -6.98
N ILE A 33 -0.53 10.73 -6.07
CA ILE A 33 0.62 9.84 -6.17
C ILE A 33 0.16 8.38 -6.14
N LEU A 34 -0.73 8.02 -5.23
CA LEU A 34 -1.27 6.67 -5.11
C LEU A 34 -2.01 6.26 -6.40
N LEU A 35 -2.82 7.16 -6.96
CA LEU A 35 -3.50 6.94 -8.25
C LEU A 35 -2.48 6.69 -9.38
N ALA A 36 -1.46 7.53 -9.47
CA ALA A 36 -0.39 7.38 -10.48
C ALA A 36 0.37 6.06 -10.32
N LEU A 37 0.71 5.70 -9.07
CA LEU A 37 1.38 4.42 -8.76
C LEU A 37 0.49 3.22 -9.09
N THR A 38 -0.79 3.27 -8.78
CA THR A 38 -1.74 2.19 -9.12
C THR A 38 -1.82 2.00 -10.64
N PHE A 39 -1.93 3.10 -11.38
CA PHE A 39 -1.95 3.06 -12.84
C PHE A 39 -0.63 2.50 -13.42
N ALA A 40 0.51 3.01 -12.94
CA ALA A 40 1.82 2.52 -13.36
C ALA A 40 2.04 1.05 -13.00
N GLY A 41 1.61 0.61 -11.80
CA GLY A 41 1.68 -0.77 -11.34
C GLY A 41 0.85 -1.71 -12.21
N THR A 42 -0.35 -1.28 -12.63
CA THR A 42 -1.18 -2.06 -13.55
C THR A 42 -0.51 -2.23 -14.92
N LEU A 43 0.08 -1.16 -15.47
CA LEU A 43 0.84 -1.24 -16.73
C LEU A 43 2.08 -2.13 -16.59
N TYR A 44 2.79 -2.02 -15.48
CA TYR A 44 3.96 -2.85 -15.19
C TYR A 44 3.59 -4.33 -15.09
N GLN A 45 2.50 -4.65 -14.39
CA GLN A 45 1.97 -6.00 -14.29
C GLN A 45 1.65 -6.60 -15.65
N VAL A 46 0.93 -5.86 -16.52
CA VAL A 46 0.58 -6.34 -17.87
C VAL A 46 1.83 -6.64 -18.71
N ARG A 47 2.89 -5.85 -18.57
CA ARG A 47 4.13 -6.06 -19.35
C ARG A 47 4.98 -7.21 -18.84
N LEU A 48 5.10 -7.37 -17.53
CA LEU A 48 6.00 -8.36 -16.91
C LEU A 48 5.34 -9.69 -16.57
N SER A 49 4.02 -9.77 -16.53
CA SER A 49 3.29 -11.01 -16.21
C SER A 49 3.64 -12.18 -17.14
N SER A 50 4.01 -11.88 -18.39
CA SER A 50 4.43 -12.89 -19.37
C SER A 50 5.83 -13.47 -19.12
N SER A 51 6.68 -12.75 -18.37
CA SER A 51 8.09 -13.14 -18.17
C SER A 51 8.40 -13.62 -16.73
N MET A 52 7.73 -13.07 -15.73
CA MET A 52 8.03 -13.32 -14.30
C MET A 52 6.83 -13.91 -13.53
N GLY A 53 5.64 -14.00 -14.16
CA GLY A 53 4.40 -14.25 -13.45
C GLY A 53 3.80 -12.98 -12.84
N SER A 54 2.47 -12.97 -12.67
CA SER A 54 1.77 -11.76 -12.21
C SER A 54 2.06 -11.41 -10.76
N GLU A 55 2.26 -12.41 -9.90
CA GLU A 55 2.52 -12.19 -8.46
C GLU A 55 3.90 -11.59 -8.22
N ALA A 56 4.94 -12.15 -8.83
CA ALA A 56 6.31 -11.62 -8.71
C ALA A 56 6.42 -10.19 -9.26
N ALA A 57 5.70 -9.87 -10.34
CA ALA A 57 5.65 -8.52 -10.90
C ALA A 57 4.98 -7.53 -9.93
N ILE A 58 3.88 -7.93 -9.29
CA ILE A 58 3.18 -7.12 -8.29
C ILE A 58 4.07 -6.91 -7.06
N GLU A 59 4.65 -7.97 -6.51
CA GLU A 59 5.49 -7.90 -5.32
C GLU A 59 6.71 -7.01 -5.54
N SER A 60 7.39 -7.15 -6.69
CA SER A 60 8.54 -6.31 -7.03
C SER A 60 8.20 -4.83 -7.12
N PHE A 61 7.02 -4.49 -7.67
CA PHE A 61 6.58 -3.10 -7.80
C PHE A 61 6.10 -2.52 -6.48
N PHE A 62 5.25 -3.25 -5.74
CA PHE A 62 4.68 -2.76 -4.49
C PHE A 62 5.64 -2.81 -3.31
N GLY A 63 6.64 -3.72 -3.34
CA GLY A 63 7.71 -3.80 -2.35
C GLY A 63 8.81 -2.75 -2.54
N ALA A 64 8.87 -2.08 -3.69
CA ALA A 64 9.86 -1.06 -3.95
C ALA A 64 9.71 0.15 -3.02
N ALA A 65 10.82 0.64 -2.46
CA ALA A 65 10.82 1.83 -1.63
C ALA A 65 10.54 3.11 -2.44
N TYR A 66 10.95 3.13 -3.70
CA TYR A 66 10.68 4.21 -4.66
C TYR A 66 10.49 3.61 -6.06
N VAL A 67 9.72 4.31 -6.88
CA VAL A 67 9.45 3.93 -8.27
C VAL A 67 9.87 5.07 -9.18
N LEU A 68 10.59 4.73 -10.25
CA LEU A 68 11.00 5.68 -11.29
C LEU A 68 10.00 5.58 -12.45
N ILE A 69 9.23 6.64 -12.67
CA ILE A 69 8.30 6.70 -13.80
C ILE A 69 8.96 7.48 -14.95
N PRO A 70 9.27 6.85 -16.10
CA PRO A 70 9.87 7.53 -17.23
C PRO A 70 8.86 8.50 -17.86
N LEU A 71 9.25 9.77 -17.96
CA LEU A 71 8.45 10.83 -18.60
C LEU A 71 8.87 10.93 -20.07
N GLY A 72 8.23 10.20 -20.97
CA GLY A 72 8.52 10.30 -22.40
C GLY A 72 8.84 8.98 -23.12
N GLY A 73 8.51 7.84 -22.52
CA GLY A 73 8.69 6.50 -23.09
C GLY A 73 9.89 5.75 -22.57
N GLU A 74 10.09 4.52 -23.04
CA GLU A 74 11.07 3.56 -22.47
C GLU A 74 12.55 4.02 -22.54
N ASN A 75 12.88 4.91 -23.48
CA ASN A 75 14.25 5.47 -23.64
C ASN A 75 14.40 6.88 -23.06
N SER A 76 13.46 7.32 -22.22
CA SER A 76 13.53 8.65 -21.63
C SER A 76 14.61 8.72 -20.56
N LEU A 77 15.53 9.68 -20.71
CA LEU A 77 16.53 10.02 -19.69
C LEU A 77 15.94 10.72 -18.46
N ILE A 78 14.69 11.16 -18.57
CA ILE A 78 13.99 11.89 -17.50
C ILE A 78 13.03 10.93 -16.82
N SER A 79 13.31 10.60 -15.57
CA SER A 79 12.44 9.76 -14.72
C SER A 79 11.99 10.55 -13.51
N LEU A 80 10.70 10.46 -13.19
CA LEU A 80 10.16 11.06 -11.97
C LEU A 80 10.27 10.04 -10.82
N PRO A 81 11.08 10.33 -9.79
CA PRO A 81 11.14 9.48 -8.62
C PRO A 81 9.89 9.72 -7.76
N LEU A 82 9.06 8.70 -7.60
CA LEU A 82 7.92 8.70 -6.68
C LEU A 82 8.18 7.77 -5.49
N PRO A 83 7.68 8.11 -4.30
CA PRO A 83 7.72 7.17 -3.18
C PRO A 83 6.95 5.91 -3.53
N GLY A 84 7.47 4.75 -3.13
CA GLY A 84 6.80 3.48 -3.39
C GLY A 84 5.42 3.39 -2.73
N MET A 85 4.61 2.43 -3.19
CA MET A 85 3.23 2.27 -2.74
C MET A 85 3.13 2.13 -1.21
N GLY A 86 3.98 1.30 -0.59
CA GLY A 86 3.98 1.08 0.86
C GLY A 86 4.25 2.37 1.64
N ILE A 87 5.25 3.15 1.24
CA ILE A 87 5.59 4.43 1.88
C ILE A 87 4.44 5.43 1.70
N THR A 88 3.87 5.50 0.49
CA THR A 88 2.73 6.38 0.21
C THR A 88 1.52 6.04 1.08
N CYS A 89 1.21 4.74 1.26
CA CYS A 89 0.13 4.29 2.14
C CYS A 89 0.39 4.66 3.61
N VAL A 90 1.62 4.50 4.10
CA VAL A 90 1.98 4.90 5.48
C VAL A 90 1.82 6.42 5.67
N LEU A 91 2.32 7.21 4.73
CA LEU A 91 2.18 8.67 4.78
C LEU A 91 0.71 9.11 4.72
N LEU A 92 -0.08 8.47 3.86
CA LEU A 92 -1.52 8.73 3.75
C LEU A 92 -2.25 8.32 5.05
N PHE A 93 -1.89 7.20 5.65
CA PHE A 93 -2.43 6.76 6.94
C PHE A 93 -2.17 7.80 8.03
N ILE A 94 -0.94 8.29 8.15
CA ILE A 94 -0.56 9.32 9.12
C ILE A 94 -1.31 10.63 8.83
N ASN A 95 -1.40 11.05 7.56
CA ASN A 95 -2.11 12.26 7.17
C ASN A 95 -3.60 12.17 7.52
N LEU A 96 -4.27 11.06 7.22
CA LEU A 96 -5.68 10.83 7.55
C LEU A 96 -5.92 10.74 9.05
N LEU A 97 -5.01 10.11 9.78
CA LEU A 97 -5.11 10.01 11.24
C LEU A 97 -5.03 11.40 11.88
N ILE A 98 -4.05 12.21 11.49
CA ILE A 98 -3.86 13.56 12.04
C ILE A 98 -4.94 14.51 11.52
N GLY A 99 -5.13 14.60 10.21
CA GLY A 99 -6.04 15.55 9.57
C GLY A 99 -7.50 15.14 9.67
N GLY A 100 -7.77 13.83 9.48
CA GLY A 100 -9.11 13.28 9.39
C GLY A 100 -9.73 12.84 10.72
N MET A 101 -8.91 12.51 11.74
CA MET A 101 -9.42 12.05 13.02
C MET A 101 -9.13 13.01 14.18
N PHE A 102 -7.86 13.45 14.35
CA PHE A 102 -7.49 14.27 15.50
C PHE A 102 -7.86 15.75 15.34
N ARG A 103 -7.88 16.29 14.14
CA ARG A 103 -8.21 17.72 13.90
C ARG A 103 -9.69 17.99 13.72
N ILE A 104 -10.51 16.97 13.43
CA ILE A 104 -11.96 17.13 13.27
C ILE A 104 -12.61 17.22 14.65
N ARG A 105 -13.52 18.18 14.83
CA ARG A 105 -14.36 18.28 16.03
C ARG A 105 -15.32 17.09 16.10
N TRP A 106 -15.24 16.32 17.15
CA TRP A 106 -16.12 15.17 17.41
C TRP A 106 -17.53 15.65 17.76
N THR A 107 -18.36 15.79 16.74
CA THR A 107 -19.75 16.25 16.85
C THR A 107 -20.61 15.35 15.98
N TRP A 108 -21.86 15.13 16.34
CA TRP A 108 -22.81 14.35 15.54
C TRP A 108 -22.91 14.80 14.07
N ARG A 109 -22.71 16.11 13.81
CA ARG A 109 -22.71 16.68 12.45
C ARG A 109 -21.53 16.18 11.60
N HIS A 110 -20.44 15.76 12.22
CA HIS A 110 -19.24 15.25 11.53
C HIS A 110 -19.12 13.71 11.61
N ALA A 111 -20.13 13.03 12.16
CA ALA A 111 -20.08 11.57 12.33
C ALA A 111 -19.84 10.82 11.01
N GLY A 112 -20.50 11.24 9.91
CA GLY A 112 -20.31 10.64 8.60
C GLY A 112 -18.86 10.76 8.09
N VAL A 113 -18.24 11.91 8.28
CA VAL A 113 -16.84 12.15 7.91
C VAL A 113 -15.90 11.29 8.76
N LEU A 114 -16.14 11.21 10.06
CA LEU A 114 -15.35 10.38 10.97
C LEU A 114 -15.45 8.89 10.62
N VAL A 115 -16.65 8.40 10.31
CA VAL A 115 -16.87 7.01 9.88
C VAL A 115 -16.16 6.72 8.56
N ALA A 116 -16.25 7.63 7.57
CA ALA A 116 -15.57 7.48 6.29
C ALA A 116 -14.06 7.43 6.46
N HIS A 117 -13.46 8.37 7.21
CA HIS A 117 -12.02 8.38 7.46
C HIS A 117 -11.57 7.16 8.29
N GLY A 118 -12.36 6.77 9.29
CA GLY A 118 -12.12 5.57 10.08
C GLY A 118 -12.16 4.29 9.24
N GLY A 119 -13.09 4.19 8.29
CA GLY A 119 -13.17 3.08 7.34
C GLY A 119 -11.94 2.99 6.43
N ILE A 120 -11.48 4.12 5.89
CA ILE A 120 -10.27 4.18 5.06
C ILE A 120 -9.03 3.82 5.90
N LEU A 121 -8.91 4.33 7.12
CA LEU A 121 -7.81 3.98 8.03
C LEU A 121 -7.78 2.50 8.35
N LEU A 122 -8.94 1.89 8.60
CA LEU A 122 -9.06 0.45 8.84
C LEU A 122 -8.63 -0.36 7.62
N LEU A 123 -9.04 0.07 6.42
CA LEU A 123 -8.66 -0.57 5.16
C LEU A 123 -7.15 -0.48 4.93
N LEU A 124 -6.55 0.69 5.10
CA LEU A 124 -5.10 0.88 4.97
C LEU A 124 -4.33 0.04 5.99
N ALA A 125 -4.78 0.02 7.25
CA ALA A 125 -4.18 -0.83 8.28
C ALA A 125 -4.29 -2.32 7.92
N GLY A 126 -5.44 -2.76 7.39
CA GLY A 126 -5.67 -4.11 6.92
C GLY A 126 -4.70 -4.53 5.82
N ILE A 127 -4.49 -3.66 4.82
CA ILE A 127 -3.52 -3.90 3.73
C ILE A 127 -2.10 -4.01 4.29
N MET A 128 -1.70 -3.08 5.18
CA MET A 128 -0.35 -3.07 5.77
C MET A 128 -0.07 -4.29 6.64
N LEU A 129 -1.06 -4.78 7.39
CA LEU A 129 -0.95 -5.98 8.22
C LEU A 129 -1.06 -7.25 7.37
N GLY A 130 -1.95 -7.26 6.38
CA GLY A 130 -2.20 -8.39 5.51
C GLY A 130 -0.92 -8.86 4.80
N ASN A 131 -0.16 -7.96 4.21
CA ASN A 131 1.11 -8.28 3.56
C ASN A 131 2.15 -8.97 4.48
N LYS A 132 2.04 -8.79 5.80
CA LYS A 132 2.93 -9.44 6.77
C LYS A 132 2.39 -10.77 7.31
N MET A 133 1.09 -10.97 7.22
CA MET A 133 0.38 -12.13 7.79
C MET A 133 -0.04 -13.15 6.72
N THR A 134 0.01 -12.77 5.45
CA THR A 134 -0.34 -13.65 4.35
C THR A 134 0.86 -14.54 4.02
N VAL A 135 0.64 -15.85 4.10
CA VAL A 135 1.56 -16.85 3.56
C VAL A 135 1.17 -17.05 2.10
N ALA A 136 1.96 -16.50 1.19
CA ALA A 136 1.81 -16.79 -0.24
C ALA A 136 2.52 -18.10 -0.54
N VAL A 137 1.80 -19.09 -1.00
CA VAL A 137 2.34 -20.36 -1.48
C VAL A 137 2.42 -20.28 -3.00
N GLU A 138 3.63 -20.24 -3.55
CA GLU A 138 3.83 -20.28 -4.99
C GLU A 138 3.46 -21.64 -5.53
N GLN A 139 2.73 -21.65 -6.64
CA GLN A 139 2.34 -22.78 -7.51
C GLN A 139 2.59 -24.17 -6.94
N VAL A 140 1.66 -24.69 -6.14
CA VAL A 140 1.71 -26.06 -5.68
C VAL A 140 1.18 -26.95 -6.79
N GLU A 141 2.04 -27.76 -7.38
CA GLU A 141 1.59 -28.85 -8.27
C GLU A 141 0.92 -29.92 -7.43
N LEU A 142 -0.39 -30.06 -7.60
CA LEU A 142 -1.22 -31.05 -6.90
C LEU A 142 -1.70 -32.11 -7.90
N PRO A 143 -0.99 -33.24 -8.06
CA PRO A 143 -1.49 -34.37 -8.82
C PRO A 143 -2.76 -34.94 -8.17
N GLN A 144 -3.69 -35.38 -8.99
CA GLN A 144 -4.93 -35.96 -8.46
C GLN A 144 -4.64 -37.24 -7.65
N GLY A 145 -5.09 -37.28 -6.41
CA GLY A 145 -4.92 -38.39 -5.47
C GLY A 145 -3.74 -38.22 -4.51
N ASP A 146 -2.77 -37.36 -4.83
CA ASP A 146 -1.59 -37.17 -4.00
C ASP A 146 -1.83 -36.19 -2.85
N ARG A 147 -0.94 -36.24 -1.85
CA ARG A 147 -0.84 -35.28 -0.75
C ARG A 147 0.42 -34.47 -0.92
N VAL A 148 0.28 -33.18 -0.84
CA VAL A 148 1.42 -32.26 -0.83
C VAL A 148 1.49 -31.61 0.54
N HIS A 149 2.64 -31.76 1.18
CA HIS A 149 2.99 -31.08 2.41
C HIS A 149 3.83 -29.86 2.06
N GLU A 150 3.25 -28.67 2.16
CA GLU A 150 3.97 -27.45 2.00
C GLU A 150 4.43 -26.93 3.36
N SER A 151 5.74 -26.73 3.54
CA SER A 151 6.35 -26.37 4.83
C SER A 151 5.85 -25.05 5.42
N SER A 152 5.26 -24.19 4.58
CA SER A 152 4.66 -22.91 4.98
C SER A 152 3.23 -23.03 5.49
N LEU A 153 2.56 -24.17 5.28
CA LEU A 153 1.19 -24.40 5.70
C LEU A 153 1.12 -25.36 6.91
N PRO A 154 0.26 -25.09 7.92
CA PRO A 154 0.08 -25.95 9.07
C PRO A 154 -0.80 -27.19 8.78
N PHE A 155 -1.08 -27.48 7.51
CA PHE A 155 -1.93 -28.60 7.07
C PHE A 155 -1.49 -29.15 5.71
N ASP A 156 -1.85 -30.40 5.43
CA ASP A 156 -1.60 -31.04 4.14
C ASP A 156 -2.73 -30.75 3.15
N LEU A 157 -2.36 -30.54 1.89
CA LEU A 157 -3.31 -30.40 0.80
C LEU A 157 -3.44 -31.73 0.05
N ARG A 158 -4.68 -32.15 -0.24
CA ARG A 158 -4.98 -33.33 -1.07
C ARG A 158 -6.02 -32.97 -2.10
N LEU A 159 -5.71 -33.18 -3.38
CA LEU A 159 -6.66 -33.07 -4.48
C LEU A 159 -7.41 -34.41 -4.68
N ASN A 160 -8.60 -34.49 -4.16
CA ASN A 160 -9.39 -35.74 -4.29
C ASN A 160 -9.88 -35.98 -5.72
N ARG A 161 -10.35 -34.93 -6.39
CA ARG A 161 -10.89 -35.04 -7.75
C ARG A 161 -10.84 -33.67 -8.44
N PHE A 162 -10.38 -33.65 -9.70
CA PHE A 162 -10.46 -32.49 -10.59
C PHE A 162 -11.41 -32.84 -11.76
N VAL A 163 -12.45 -32.03 -11.94
CA VAL A 163 -13.41 -32.19 -13.05
C VAL A 163 -13.45 -30.84 -13.79
N PRO A 164 -12.80 -30.74 -14.95
CA PRO A 164 -12.89 -29.49 -15.74
C PRO A 164 -14.26 -29.41 -16.40
N GLU A 165 -14.97 -28.30 -16.20
CA GLU A 165 -16.19 -27.98 -16.93
C GLU A 165 -15.83 -27.05 -18.09
N PHE A 166 -16.06 -27.49 -19.31
CA PHE A 166 -15.87 -26.67 -20.50
C PHE A 166 -17.21 -26.08 -20.88
N TYR A 167 -17.31 -24.77 -20.99
CA TYR A 167 -18.47 -24.12 -21.58
C TYR A 167 -18.43 -24.34 -23.10
N PRO A 168 -19.56 -24.64 -23.74
CA PRO A 168 -19.66 -24.82 -25.18
C PRO A 168 -19.45 -23.50 -25.92
#